data_3eb1c9ec3302529f8bc3cabc1819c4e9
#
_entry.id   3eb1c9ec3302529f8bc3cabc1819c4e9
#
_cell.length_a   1.000
_cell.length_b   1.000
_cell.length_c   1.000
_cell.angle_alpha   90.00
_cell.angle_beta   90.00
_cell.angle_gamma   90.00
#
_symmetry.space_group_name_H-M   'P 1'
#
loop_
_entity.id
_entity.type
_entity.pdbx_description
1 polymer ?
#
loop_
_entity_poly.entity_id
_entity_poly.type
_entity_poly.pdbx_seq_one_letter_code
_entity_poly.pdbx_strand_id
1 'polypeptide(L)'
;EIICINDGSTDDSLNILEYYAKKDKRIKIISKENEGQGTARNVGLDNAQGEFISFVDADDFIKKDMLEKLYNKSVNGNLDLVMCKVSSFDNETHVIDDNLWYYSLKCFSGFKKEVFNNLDTKEFTSLISVTPYNKLYRRSFVEKNNIRFPEKYIFEDEVFFYNVYLKAKRISLIDENLYYYRTNRKGSTVSKSQDKDYIDVIHIFRLIRELLIETNYINVYKKQVYNRFIHLILW
;
A
#
# COMPACT_ATOMS: atom_id res chain seq x y z
N GLU A 1 -11.49 12.98 6.71
CA GLU A 1 -12.54 12.08 6.22
C GLU A 1 -12.12 10.62 6.26
N ILE A 2 -13.08 9.72 6.33
CA ILE A 2 -12.90 8.27 6.26
C ILE A 2 -13.81 7.77 5.14
N ILE A 3 -13.23 7.32 4.03
CA ILE A 3 -13.98 6.81 2.88
C ILE A 3 -13.96 5.29 2.95
N CYS A 4 -15.11 4.69 3.24
CA CYS A 4 -15.29 3.25 3.29
C CYS A 4 -15.88 2.76 1.96
N ILE A 5 -15.13 1.96 1.23
CA ILE A 5 -15.58 1.35 -0.01
C ILE A 5 -16.10 -0.05 0.30
N ASN A 6 -17.38 -0.26 0.13
CA ASN A 6 -18.00 -1.57 0.20
C ASN A 6 -18.04 -2.19 -1.20
N ASP A 7 -17.10 -3.07 -1.48
CA ASP A 7 -16.92 -3.74 -2.78
C ASP A 7 -17.77 -5.03 -2.86
N GLY A 8 -19.10 -4.86 -2.69
CA GLY A 8 -20.06 -5.95 -2.82
C GLY A 8 -20.01 -6.98 -1.70
N SER A 9 -19.81 -6.58 -0.43
CA SER A 9 -19.84 -7.47 0.71
C SER A 9 -21.19 -8.17 0.85
N THR A 10 -21.16 -9.47 1.16
CA THR A 10 -22.35 -10.32 1.34
C THR A 10 -22.64 -10.66 2.80
N ASP A 11 -21.80 -10.17 3.71
CA ASP A 11 -21.91 -10.31 5.16
C ASP A 11 -22.48 -9.04 5.79
N ASP A 12 -22.35 -8.89 7.10
CA ASP A 12 -22.88 -7.74 7.87
C ASP A 12 -22.04 -6.45 7.75
N SER A 13 -21.01 -6.43 6.89
CA SER A 13 -20.08 -5.30 6.76
C SER A 13 -20.79 -3.98 6.47
N LEU A 14 -21.75 -3.95 5.53
CA LEU A 14 -22.45 -2.73 5.18
C LEU A 14 -23.25 -2.17 6.38
N ASN A 15 -23.98 -3.02 7.11
CA ASN A 15 -24.75 -2.58 8.28
C ASN A 15 -23.85 -2.01 9.36
N ILE A 16 -22.67 -2.59 9.57
CA ILE A 16 -21.65 -2.09 10.50
C ILE A 16 -21.17 -0.70 10.07
N LEU A 17 -20.84 -0.53 8.80
CA LEU A 17 -20.42 0.78 8.25
C LEU A 17 -21.51 1.85 8.44
N GLU A 18 -22.76 1.54 8.11
CA GLU A 18 -23.91 2.45 8.27
C GLU A 18 -24.14 2.85 9.74
N TYR A 19 -23.98 1.89 10.66
CA TYR A 19 -24.08 2.16 12.09
C TYR A 19 -23.02 3.19 12.54
N TYR A 20 -21.77 3.06 12.09
CA TYR A 20 -20.72 4.00 12.46
C TYR A 20 -20.86 5.35 11.72
N ALA A 21 -21.30 5.36 10.46
CA ALA A 21 -21.53 6.59 9.71
C ALA A 21 -22.62 7.48 10.33
N LYS A 22 -23.64 6.88 10.99
CA LYS A 22 -24.63 7.63 11.77
C LYS A 22 -24.03 8.33 13.00
N LYS A 23 -22.92 7.82 13.53
CA LYS A 23 -22.24 8.34 14.74
C LYS A 23 -21.12 9.33 14.42
N ASP A 24 -20.47 9.18 13.28
CA ASP A 24 -19.35 10.03 12.87
C ASP A 24 -19.53 10.50 11.43
N LYS A 25 -19.79 11.80 11.27
CA LYS A 25 -20.04 12.43 9.97
C LYS A 25 -18.82 12.47 9.04
N ARG A 26 -17.64 12.12 9.54
CA ARG A 26 -16.43 12.00 8.73
C ARG A 26 -16.45 10.72 7.88
N ILE A 27 -17.27 9.74 8.24
CA ILE A 27 -17.39 8.46 7.54
C ILE A 27 -18.32 8.64 6.33
N LYS A 28 -17.76 8.36 5.15
CA LYS A 28 -18.49 8.31 3.87
C LYS A 28 -18.48 6.87 3.38
N ILE A 29 -19.63 6.33 3.01
CA ILE A 29 -19.78 4.97 2.50
C ILE A 29 -20.08 5.04 1.00
N ILE A 30 -19.33 4.28 0.21
CA ILE A 30 -19.58 4.09 -1.21
C ILE A 30 -19.73 2.57 -1.42
N SER A 31 -20.93 2.15 -1.85
CA SER A 31 -21.20 0.74 -2.16
C SER A 31 -21.21 0.54 -3.67
N LYS A 32 -20.63 -0.56 -4.13
CA LYS A 32 -20.54 -0.95 -5.53
C LYS A 32 -20.56 -2.48 -5.67
N GLU A 33 -20.75 -2.97 -6.87
CA GLU A 33 -20.55 -4.39 -7.17
C GLU A 33 -19.09 -4.79 -6.99
N ASN A 34 -18.83 -6.05 -6.66
CA ASN A 34 -17.47 -6.55 -6.43
C ASN A 34 -16.66 -6.54 -7.73
N GLU A 35 -15.60 -5.73 -7.76
CA GLU A 35 -14.65 -5.63 -8.87
C GLU A 35 -13.19 -5.75 -8.41
N GLY A 36 -12.99 -6.06 -7.14
CA GLY A 36 -11.67 -6.30 -6.54
C GLY A 36 -10.99 -5.08 -5.92
N GLN A 37 -9.94 -5.34 -5.16
CA GLN A 37 -9.28 -4.35 -4.28
C GLN A 37 -8.73 -3.15 -5.06
N GLY A 38 -8.13 -3.37 -6.23
CA GLY A 38 -7.57 -2.28 -7.05
C GLY A 38 -8.64 -1.27 -7.46
N THR A 39 -9.78 -1.76 -7.98
CA THR A 39 -10.91 -0.92 -8.36
C THR A 39 -11.50 -0.21 -7.14
N ALA A 40 -11.69 -0.91 -6.02
CA ALA A 40 -12.19 -0.31 -4.79
C ALA A 40 -11.27 0.82 -4.29
N ARG A 41 -9.94 0.63 -4.28
CA ARG A 41 -8.99 1.69 -3.91
C ARG A 41 -9.01 2.86 -4.88
N ASN A 42 -9.19 2.64 -6.18
CA ASN A 42 -9.35 3.71 -7.17
C ASN A 42 -10.60 4.56 -6.91
N VAL A 43 -11.73 3.93 -6.57
CA VAL A 43 -12.94 4.66 -6.15
C VAL A 43 -12.65 5.53 -4.92
N GLY A 44 -11.86 5.02 -3.97
CA GLY A 44 -11.39 5.80 -2.83
C GLY A 44 -10.55 7.01 -3.23
N LEU A 45 -9.60 6.83 -4.18
CA LEU A 45 -8.77 7.90 -4.72
C LEU A 45 -9.60 9.00 -5.41
N ASP A 46 -10.59 8.61 -6.20
CA ASP A 46 -11.44 9.54 -6.95
C ASP A 46 -12.36 10.38 -6.05
N ASN A 47 -12.68 9.89 -4.85
CA ASN A 47 -13.55 10.57 -3.88
C ASN A 47 -12.76 11.27 -2.74
N ALA A 48 -11.44 11.09 -2.67
CA ALA A 48 -10.62 11.70 -1.64
C ALA A 48 -10.50 13.23 -1.82
N GLN A 49 -10.71 13.98 -0.73
CA GLN A 49 -10.61 15.44 -0.70
C GLN A 49 -9.48 15.94 0.22
N GLY A 50 -8.95 15.09 1.10
CA GLY A 50 -7.86 15.42 2.00
C GLY A 50 -6.58 15.81 1.28
N GLU A 51 -5.71 16.55 1.94
CA GLU A 51 -4.37 16.90 1.40
C GLU A 51 -3.50 15.67 1.21
N PHE A 52 -3.68 14.67 2.07
CA PHE A 52 -2.97 13.39 2.03
C PHE A 52 -3.96 12.22 2.01
N ILE A 53 -3.51 11.10 1.49
CA ILE A 53 -4.26 9.84 1.39
C ILE A 53 -3.49 8.75 2.15
N SER A 54 -4.19 7.97 2.96
CA SER A 54 -3.70 6.73 3.56
C SER A 54 -4.72 5.63 3.33
N PHE A 55 -4.26 4.43 3.07
CA PHE A 55 -5.11 3.24 2.95
C PHE A 55 -5.06 2.45 4.26
N VAL A 56 -6.17 1.83 4.60
CA VAL A 56 -6.26 0.86 5.71
C VAL A 56 -7.13 -0.29 5.23
N ASP A 57 -6.60 -1.51 5.30
CA ASP A 57 -7.37 -2.69 4.93
C ASP A 57 -8.38 -3.02 6.05
N ALA A 58 -9.57 -3.45 5.66
CA ALA A 58 -10.73 -3.56 6.57
C ALA A 58 -10.54 -4.61 7.69
N ASP A 59 -9.61 -5.53 7.53
CA ASP A 59 -9.26 -6.58 8.49
C ASP A 59 -8.10 -6.21 9.41
N ASP A 60 -7.48 -5.05 9.20
CA ASP A 60 -6.31 -4.58 9.93
C ASP A 60 -6.67 -3.46 10.92
N PHE A 61 -5.68 -3.01 11.68
CA PHE A 61 -5.81 -1.85 12.55
C PHE A 61 -4.49 -1.05 12.64
N ILE A 62 -4.62 0.20 13.10
CA ILE A 62 -3.50 1.14 13.19
C ILE A 62 -3.28 1.62 14.62
N LYS A 63 -2.04 2.05 14.94
CA LYS A 63 -1.81 2.82 16.17
C LYS A 63 -2.57 4.15 16.11
N LYS A 64 -3.08 4.58 17.25
CA LYS A 64 -3.90 5.81 17.38
C LYS A 64 -3.17 7.06 16.86
N ASP A 65 -1.87 7.09 16.96
CA ASP A 65 -0.99 8.22 16.57
C ASP A 65 -0.35 8.05 15.19
N MET A 66 -0.66 6.96 14.45
CA MET A 66 -0.08 6.70 13.13
C MET A 66 -0.28 7.86 12.16
N LEU A 67 -1.54 8.26 11.96
CA LEU A 67 -1.86 9.31 10.97
C LEU A 67 -1.28 10.66 11.35
N GLU A 68 -1.29 11.01 12.65
CA GLU A 68 -0.69 12.23 13.16
C GLU A 68 0.83 12.27 12.89
N LYS A 69 1.54 11.18 13.19
CA LYS A 69 2.99 11.08 12.96
C LYS A 69 3.35 11.18 11.48
N LEU A 70 2.62 10.43 10.63
CA LEU A 70 2.82 10.46 9.18
C LEU A 70 2.52 11.86 8.62
N TYR A 71 1.45 12.49 9.05
CA TYR A 71 1.06 13.84 8.63
C TYR A 71 2.12 14.88 9.01
N ASN A 72 2.51 14.93 10.28
CA ASN A 72 3.52 15.87 10.77
C ASN A 72 4.85 15.71 10.02
N LYS A 73 5.30 14.47 9.79
CA LYS A 73 6.51 14.18 9.01
C LYS A 73 6.36 14.66 7.56
N SER A 74 5.19 14.44 6.94
CA SER A 74 4.90 14.82 5.56
C SER A 74 4.88 16.33 5.36
N VAL A 75 4.25 17.06 6.26
CA VAL A 75 4.16 18.53 6.20
C VAL A 75 5.54 19.15 6.42
N ASN A 76 6.23 18.77 7.51
CA ASN A 76 7.53 19.31 7.86
C ASN A 76 8.61 19.03 6.79
N GLY A 77 8.55 17.85 6.17
CA GLY A 77 9.46 17.44 5.11
C GLY A 77 9.03 17.88 3.71
N ASN A 78 7.84 18.45 3.54
CA ASN A 78 7.19 18.66 2.23
C ASN A 78 7.29 17.41 1.34
N LEU A 79 6.84 16.25 1.89
CA LEU A 79 7.04 14.93 1.29
C LEU A 79 5.94 14.60 0.27
N ASP A 80 6.31 13.81 -0.74
CA ASP A 80 5.38 13.15 -1.67
C ASP A 80 4.85 11.85 -1.05
N LEU A 81 5.72 11.17 -0.30
CA LEU A 81 5.48 9.86 0.32
C LEU A 81 6.19 9.76 1.67
N VAL A 82 5.50 9.28 2.69
CA VAL A 82 6.12 8.80 3.93
C VAL A 82 5.66 7.39 4.24
N MET A 83 6.55 6.57 4.77
CA MET A 83 6.33 5.18 5.11
C MET A 83 6.54 4.94 6.61
N CYS A 84 5.91 3.90 7.16
CA CYS A 84 6.21 3.39 8.50
C CYS A 84 6.35 1.87 8.47
N LYS A 85 6.86 1.29 9.55
CA LYS A 85 6.94 -0.16 9.73
C LYS A 85 5.58 -0.76 10.07
N VAL A 86 5.45 -2.06 9.83
CA VAL A 86 4.26 -2.87 10.11
C VAL A 86 4.63 -3.98 11.08
N SER A 87 3.78 -4.22 12.07
CA SER A 87 3.78 -5.43 12.90
C SER A 87 2.75 -6.41 12.36
N SER A 88 2.96 -7.71 12.51
CA SER A 88 1.87 -8.64 12.38
C SER A 88 1.12 -8.81 13.72
N PHE A 89 -0.16 -9.06 13.61
CA PHE A 89 -1.03 -9.45 14.72
C PHE A 89 -1.66 -10.80 14.39
N ASP A 90 -1.30 -11.81 15.15
CA ASP A 90 -1.86 -13.15 14.99
C ASP A 90 -3.29 -13.19 15.56
N ASN A 91 -4.26 -13.50 14.72
CA ASN A 91 -5.68 -13.48 15.11
C ASN A 91 -6.09 -14.59 16.08
N GLU A 92 -5.35 -15.69 16.13
CA GLU A 92 -5.64 -16.83 17.02
C GLU A 92 -4.93 -16.70 18.38
N THR A 93 -3.65 -16.36 18.34
CA THR A 93 -2.82 -16.28 19.57
C THR A 93 -2.78 -14.88 20.19
N HIS A 94 -3.22 -13.86 19.46
CA HIS A 94 -3.14 -12.43 19.81
C HIS A 94 -1.70 -11.93 20.04
N VAL A 95 -0.71 -12.64 19.49
CA VAL A 95 0.71 -12.25 19.55
C VAL A 95 1.00 -11.20 18.50
N ILE A 96 1.77 -10.18 18.90
CA ILE A 96 2.32 -9.17 17.99
C ILE A 96 3.77 -9.55 17.67
N ASP A 97 4.11 -9.59 16.38
CA ASP A 97 5.49 -9.74 15.91
C ASP A 97 5.93 -8.49 15.14
N ASP A 98 6.92 -7.81 15.68
CA ASP A 98 7.53 -6.60 15.13
C ASP A 98 8.67 -6.89 14.14
N ASN A 99 9.02 -8.17 13.94
CA ASN A 99 10.22 -8.60 13.24
C ASN A 99 9.98 -9.24 11.87
N LEU A 100 8.77 -9.19 11.34
CA LEU A 100 8.50 -9.66 9.98
C LEU A 100 9.43 -8.94 9.00
N TRP A 101 10.36 -9.71 8.42
CA TRP A 101 11.48 -9.16 7.63
C TRP A 101 11.02 -8.17 6.54
N TYR A 102 9.99 -8.54 5.77
CA TYR A 102 9.47 -7.72 4.68
C TYR A 102 8.80 -6.42 5.17
N TYR A 103 8.04 -6.49 6.25
CA TYR A 103 7.30 -5.36 6.78
C TYR A 103 8.11 -4.48 7.74
N SER A 104 9.21 -5.00 8.27
CA SER A 104 10.08 -4.29 9.20
C SER A 104 10.96 -3.24 8.54
N LEU A 105 10.97 -3.18 7.19
CA LEU A 105 11.81 -2.27 6.39
C LEU A 105 13.30 -2.30 6.81
N LYS A 106 13.80 -3.47 7.20
CA LYS A 106 15.21 -3.68 7.59
C LYS A 106 16.21 -3.30 6.49
N CYS A 107 15.76 -3.25 5.24
CA CYS A 107 16.56 -2.75 4.13
C CYS A 107 17.04 -1.30 4.31
N PHE A 108 16.38 -0.51 5.18
CA PHE A 108 16.82 0.82 5.55
C PHE A 108 17.79 0.87 6.73
N SER A 109 18.19 -0.28 7.29
CA SER A 109 19.15 -0.31 8.40
C SER A 109 20.47 0.34 8.00
N GLY A 110 20.89 1.35 8.75
CA GLY A 110 22.08 2.15 8.44
C GLY A 110 21.91 3.22 7.34
N PHE A 111 20.73 3.33 6.74
CA PHE A 111 20.43 4.39 5.79
C PHE A 111 20.25 5.73 6.52
N LYS A 112 21.04 6.75 6.13
CA LYS A 112 21.18 7.99 6.92
C LYS A 112 20.39 9.18 6.39
N LYS A 113 19.86 9.11 5.15
CA LYS A 113 19.11 10.24 4.58
C LYS A 113 17.71 10.30 5.17
N GLU A 114 17.36 11.42 5.78
CA GLU A 114 16.02 11.65 6.31
C GLU A 114 14.99 11.85 5.19
N VAL A 115 15.36 12.59 4.15
CA VAL A 115 14.58 12.74 2.92
C VAL A 115 15.41 12.22 1.75
N PHE A 116 14.82 11.35 0.97
CA PHE A 116 15.47 10.64 -0.13
C PHE A 116 14.55 10.51 -1.34
N ASN A 117 15.06 9.98 -2.43
CA ASN A 117 14.32 9.58 -3.61
C ASN A 117 14.63 8.14 -4.01
N ASN A 118 14.00 7.67 -5.08
CA ASN A 118 14.16 6.30 -5.56
C ASN A 118 15.62 5.93 -5.87
N LEU A 119 16.42 6.86 -6.41
CA LEU A 119 17.83 6.58 -6.79
C LEU A 119 18.73 6.38 -5.57
N ASP A 120 18.40 7.01 -4.45
CA ASP A 120 19.15 6.85 -3.20
C ASP A 120 19.04 5.42 -2.62
N THR A 121 17.98 4.69 -2.99
CA THR A 121 17.63 3.37 -2.48
C THR A 121 17.63 2.29 -3.56
N LYS A 122 18.15 2.58 -4.74
CA LYS A 122 18.09 1.69 -5.92
C LYS A 122 18.60 0.27 -5.66
N GLU A 123 19.60 0.11 -4.78
CA GLU A 123 20.22 -1.19 -4.52
C GLU A 123 19.28 -2.16 -3.76
N PHE A 124 18.32 -1.63 -2.99
CA PHE A 124 17.40 -2.43 -2.18
C PHE A 124 15.91 -2.11 -2.41
N THR A 125 15.57 -1.44 -3.51
CA THR A 125 14.17 -1.09 -3.83
C THR A 125 13.25 -2.32 -3.86
N SER A 126 13.72 -3.47 -4.34
CA SER A 126 12.94 -4.72 -4.36
C SER A 126 12.65 -5.31 -2.97
N LEU A 127 13.31 -4.80 -1.93
CA LEU A 127 13.13 -5.21 -0.54
C LEU A 127 12.19 -4.28 0.23
N ILE A 128 11.76 -3.18 -0.37
CA ILE A 128 10.81 -2.25 0.25
C ILE A 128 9.41 -2.84 0.13
N SER A 129 8.65 -2.81 1.23
CA SER A 129 7.26 -3.27 1.23
C SER A 129 6.41 -2.46 0.25
N VAL A 130 5.78 -3.15 -0.69
CA VAL A 130 4.90 -2.54 -1.72
C VAL A 130 3.51 -2.20 -1.19
N THR A 131 3.15 -2.71 -0.03
CA THR A 131 1.81 -2.56 0.56
C THR A 131 1.37 -1.10 0.64
N PRO A 132 0.13 -0.75 0.28
CA PRO A 132 -0.30 0.64 0.25
C PRO A 132 -0.61 1.22 1.64
N TYR A 133 -0.89 0.39 2.62
CA TYR A 133 -1.51 0.75 3.89
C TYR A 133 -0.55 1.32 4.96
N ASN A 134 0.74 1.05 4.88
CA ASN A 134 1.73 1.61 5.83
C ASN A 134 2.33 2.93 5.35
N LYS A 135 1.59 3.69 4.57
CA LYS A 135 2.07 4.88 3.86
C LYS A 135 1.08 6.03 3.91
N LEU A 136 1.60 7.24 3.80
CA LEU A 136 0.82 8.44 3.55
C LEU A 136 1.33 9.10 2.27
N TYR A 137 0.41 9.38 1.37
CA TYR A 137 0.67 9.91 0.03
C TYR A 137 0.15 11.34 -0.08
N ARG A 138 0.90 12.24 -0.66
CA ARG A 138 0.38 13.58 -1.00
C ARG A 138 -0.62 13.44 -2.15
N ARG A 139 -1.90 13.82 -1.93
CA ARG A 139 -2.96 13.68 -2.92
C ARG A 139 -2.64 14.36 -4.23
N SER A 140 -2.18 15.63 -4.20
CA SER A 140 -1.83 16.38 -5.41
C SER A 140 -0.69 15.74 -6.22
N PHE A 141 0.24 15.04 -5.57
CA PHE A 141 1.28 14.26 -6.26
C PHE A 141 0.67 13.04 -6.98
N VAL A 142 -0.23 12.30 -6.32
CA VAL A 142 -0.93 11.13 -6.91
C VAL A 142 -1.76 11.55 -8.11
N GLU A 143 -2.56 12.62 -7.99
CA GLU A 143 -3.40 13.17 -9.04
C GLU A 143 -2.57 13.68 -10.24
N LYS A 144 -1.57 14.53 -9.98
CA LYS A 144 -0.70 15.10 -11.02
C LYS A 144 -0.03 14.05 -11.89
N ASN A 145 0.33 12.90 -11.30
CA ASN A 145 1.04 11.83 -11.98
C ASN A 145 0.07 10.73 -12.49
N ASN A 146 -1.23 10.93 -12.36
CA ASN A 146 -2.27 9.96 -12.73
C ASN A 146 -2.00 8.54 -12.18
N ILE A 147 -1.63 8.46 -10.89
CA ILE A 147 -1.27 7.19 -10.25
C ILE A 147 -2.55 6.46 -9.85
N ARG A 148 -2.71 5.23 -10.34
CA ARG A 148 -3.87 4.35 -10.09
C ARG A 148 -3.41 2.92 -9.87
N PHE A 149 -4.25 2.16 -9.18
CA PHE A 149 -4.10 0.71 -9.12
C PHE A 149 -4.55 0.10 -10.45
N PRO A 150 -3.87 -0.93 -10.99
CA PRO A 150 -4.42 -1.70 -12.08
C PRO A 150 -5.67 -2.46 -11.61
N GLU A 151 -6.69 -2.47 -12.45
CA GLU A 151 -7.98 -3.09 -12.11
C GLU A 151 -8.01 -4.56 -12.51
N LYS A 152 -8.73 -5.39 -11.74
CA LYS A 152 -9.00 -6.80 -12.03
C LYS A 152 -7.78 -7.75 -11.97
N TYR A 153 -6.67 -7.29 -11.41
CA TYR A 153 -5.49 -8.10 -11.14
C TYR A 153 -5.28 -8.26 -9.64
N ILE A 154 -4.71 -9.39 -9.23
CA ILE A 154 -4.08 -9.52 -7.92
C ILE A 154 -2.64 -8.96 -8.01
N PHE A 155 -2.05 -8.61 -6.87
CA PHE A 155 -0.76 -7.89 -6.79
C PHE A 155 -0.78 -6.50 -7.43
N GLU A 156 -1.94 -5.86 -7.45
CA GLU A 156 -2.16 -4.50 -7.95
C GLU A 156 -1.33 -3.45 -7.20
N ASP A 157 -0.99 -3.75 -5.95
CA ASP A 157 -0.16 -2.94 -5.08
C ASP A 157 1.30 -2.83 -5.57
N GLU A 158 1.83 -3.84 -6.24
CA GLU A 158 3.16 -3.80 -6.89
C GLU A 158 3.24 -2.65 -7.91
N VAL A 159 2.28 -2.58 -8.83
CA VAL A 159 2.26 -1.52 -9.86
C VAL A 159 2.06 -0.15 -9.24
N PHE A 160 1.12 -0.04 -8.29
CA PHE A 160 0.85 1.21 -7.59
C PHE A 160 2.10 1.70 -6.85
N PHE A 161 2.78 0.81 -6.11
CA PHE A 161 4.01 1.14 -5.40
C PHE A 161 5.11 1.64 -6.34
N TYR A 162 5.42 0.90 -7.41
CA TYR A 162 6.46 1.32 -8.35
C TYR A 162 6.10 2.64 -9.04
N ASN A 163 4.83 2.87 -9.37
CA ASN A 163 4.37 4.12 -9.98
C ASN A 163 4.58 5.32 -9.04
N VAL A 164 4.21 5.17 -7.77
CA VAL A 164 4.48 6.17 -6.72
C VAL A 164 5.98 6.34 -6.52
N TYR A 165 6.69 5.25 -6.26
CA TYR A 165 8.07 5.27 -5.79
C TYR A 165 9.05 5.83 -6.83
N LEU A 166 8.87 5.48 -8.10
CA LEU A 166 9.71 5.97 -9.19
C LEU A 166 9.51 7.46 -9.50
N LYS A 167 8.32 7.98 -9.26
CA LYS A 167 7.96 9.38 -9.55
C LYS A 167 8.17 10.31 -8.35
N ALA A 168 8.12 9.79 -7.12
CA ALA A 168 8.31 10.57 -5.91
C ALA A 168 9.74 11.10 -5.78
N LYS A 169 9.85 12.39 -5.48
CA LYS A 169 11.13 13.08 -5.31
C LYS A 169 11.53 13.25 -3.86
N ARG A 170 10.55 13.25 -2.98
CA ARG A 170 10.73 13.51 -1.55
C ARG A 170 10.03 12.41 -0.74
N ILE A 171 10.80 11.41 -0.35
CA ILE A 171 10.34 10.24 0.41
C ILE A 171 10.99 10.27 1.78
N SER A 172 10.30 9.81 2.81
CA SER A 172 10.87 9.60 4.13
C SER A 172 10.30 8.35 4.80
N LEU A 173 10.92 7.93 5.90
CA LEU A 173 10.54 6.79 6.71
C LEU A 173 10.39 7.22 8.18
N ILE A 174 9.35 6.74 8.84
CA ILE A 174 9.25 6.72 10.31
C ILE A 174 9.64 5.31 10.77
N ASP A 175 10.72 5.23 11.55
CA ASP A 175 11.28 3.97 12.05
C ASP A 175 10.50 3.44 13.26
N GLU A 176 9.17 3.37 13.12
CA GLU A 176 8.24 2.85 14.14
C GLU A 176 7.21 1.91 13.50
N ASN A 177 6.81 0.87 14.23
CA ASN A 177 5.71 -0.01 13.86
C ASN A 177 4.39 0.70 14.22
N LEU A 178 3.68 1.21 13.21
CA LEU A 178 2.45 2.00 13.39
C LEU A 178 1.21 1.32 12.80
N TYR A 179 1.39 0.30 11.98
CA TYR A 179 0.34 -0.48 11.34
C TYR A 179 0.39 -1.93 11.83
N TYR A 180 -0.77 -2.56 12.03
CA TYR A 180 -0.90 -3.95 12.45
C TYR A 180 -1.61 -4.77 11.39
N TYR A 181 -0.84 -5.62 10.70
CA TYR A 181 -1.35 -6.56 9.72
C TYR A 181 -1.85 -7.84 10.40
N ARG A 182 -3.12 -8.17 10.19
CA ARG A 182 -3.76 -9.32 10.81
C ARG A 182 -3.46 -10.60 10.03
N THR A 183 -2.81 -11.56 10.69
CA THR A 183 -2.50 -12.89 10.17
C THR A 183 -3.46 -13.96 10.72
N ASN A 184 -3.41 -15.17 10.18
CA ASN A 184 -4.21 -16.33 10.61
C ASN A 184 -5.72 -16.06 10.66
N ARG A 185 -6.23 -15.34 9.66
CA ARG A 185 -7.66 -15.07 9.46
C ARG A 185 -8.25 -16.02 8.42
N LYS A 186 -9.38 -16.67 8.76
CA LYS A 186 -10.14 -17.48 7.80
C LYS A 186 -10.62 -16.61 6.63
N GLY A 187 -10.37 -17.05 5.39
CA GLY A 187 -10.80 -16.34 4.18
C GLY A 187 -9.83 -15.27 3.66
N SER A 188 -8.61 -15.21 4.19
CA SER A 188 -7.55 -14.36 3.63
C SER A 188 -7.29 -14.68 2.15
N THR A 189 -7.15 -13.65 1.32
CA THR A 189 -6.85 -13.78 -0.11
C THR A 189 -5.51 -14.50 -0.34
N VAL A 190 -4.52 -14.24 0.52
CA VAL A 190 -3.18 -14.86 0.47
C VAL A 190 -3.23 -16.39 0.67
N SER A 191 -4.25 -16.91 1.39
CA SER A 191 -4.39 -18.36 1.63
C SER A 191 -5.03 -19.13 0.49
N LYS A 192 -5.48 -18.48 -0.58
CA LYS A 192 -6.20 -19.06 -1.72
C LYS A 192 -5.42 -18.92 -3.03
N SER A 193 -4.13 -19.27 -3.04
CA SER A 193 -3.35 -19.28 -4.29
C SER A 193 -4.01 -20.23 -5.32
N GLN A 194 -4.23 -19.74 -6.54
CA GLN A 194 -4.84 -20.49 -7.65
C GLN A 194 -3.97 -20.29 -8.90
N ASP A 195 -4.09 -21.21 -9.88
CA ASP A 195 -3.35 -21.11 -11.16
C ASP A 195 -3.53 -19.77 -11.89
N LYS A 196 -4.63 -19.05 -11.65
CA LYS A 196 -4.89 -17.71 -12.17
C LYS A 196 -3.88 -16.69 -11.68
N ASP A 197 -3.35 -16.86 -10.47
CA ASP A 197 -2.45 -15.91 -9.82
C ASP A 197 -1.14 -15.73 -10.60
N TYR A 198 -0.64 -16.80 -11.23
CA TYR A 198 0.57 -16.74 -12.06
C TYR A 198 0.40 -15.90 -13.32
N ILE A 199 -0.79 -15.93 -13.93
CA ILE A 199 -1.09 -15.11 -15.12
C ILE A 199 -1.10 -13.64 -14.72
N ASP A 200 -1.70 -13.30 -13.60
CA ASP A 200 -1.75 -11.93 -13.09
C ASP A 200 -0.33 -11.42 -12.76
N VAL A 201 0.54 -12.25 -12.15
CA VAL A 201 1.94 -11.90 -11.90
C VAL A 201 2.66 -11.51 -13.20
N ILE A 202 2.44 -12.23 -14.31
CA ILE A 202 3.04 -11.90 -15.62
C ILE A 202 2.52 -10.54 -16.13
N HIS A 203 1.21 -10.26 -15.98
CA HIS A 203 0.63 -8.98 -16.37
C HIS A 203 1.18 -7.82 -15.52
N ILE A 204 1.25 -7.99 -14.21
CA ILE A 204 1.83 -7.03 -13.26
C ILE A 204 3.28 -6.71 -13.63
N PHE A 205 4.09 -7.74 -13.90
CA PHE A 205 5.47 -7.55 -14.34
C PHE A 205 5.57 -6.74 -15.64
N ARG A 206 4.69 -7.02 -16.61
CA ARG A 206 4.63 -6.26 -17.87
C ARG A 206 4.32 -4.77 -17.61
N LEU A 207 3.33 -4.48 -16.78
CA LEU A 207 2.96 -3.11 -16.42
C LEU A 207 4.11 -2.36 -15.72
N ILE A 208 4.81 -3.01 -14.79
CA ILE A 208 5.98 -2.42 -14.13
C ILE A 208 7.12 -2.18 -15.14
N ARG A 209 7.34 -3.12 -16.07
CA ARG A 209 8.35 -2.95 -17.12
C ARG A 209 8.02 -1.77 -18.03
N GLU A 210 6.76 -1.61 -18.45
CA GLU A 210 6.30 -0.48 -19.25
C GLU A 210 6.52 0.85 -18.51
N LEU A 211 6.19 0.90 -17.21
CA LEU A 211 6.45 2.04 -16.35
C LEU A 211 7.95 2.39 -16.25
N LEU A 212 8.84 1.39 -16.15
CA LEU A 212 10.28 1.61 -16.13
C LEU A 212 10.81 2.18 -17.46
N ILE A 213 10.21 1.81 -18.58
CA ILE A 213 10.55 2.37 -19.90
C ILE A 213 10.06 3.82 -19.99
N GLU A 214 8.80 4.08 -19.64
CA GLU A 214 8.20 5.41 -19.64
C GLU A 214 8.99 6.41 -18.79
N THR A 215 9.44 5.97 -17.62
CA THR A 215 10.21 6.81 -16.68
C THR A 215 11.72 6.86 -16.98
N ASN A 216 12.21 6.17 -18.02
CA ASN A 216 13.63 5.99 -18.33
C ASN A 216 14.46 5.29 -17.23
N TYR A 217 13.81 4.52 -16.37
CA TYR A 217 14.48 3.80 -15.28
C TYR A 217 14.77 2.33 -15.57
N ILE A 218 14.47 1.82 -16.77
CA ILE A 218 14.66 0.40 -17.11
C ILE A 218 16.09 -0.09 -16.86
N ASN A 219 17.11 0.69 -17.22
CA ASN A 219 18.51 0.32 -17.01
C ASN A 219 18.95 0.41 -15.55
N VAL A 220 18.22 1.14 -14.71
CA VAL A 220 18.50 1.29 -13.28
C VAL A 220 17.89 0.16 -12.47
N TYR A 221 16.63 -0.21 -12.76
CA TYR A 221 15.84 -1.10 -11.89
C TYR A 221 15.53 -2.47 -12.49
N LYS A 222 15.91 -2.78 -13.74
CA LYS A 222 15.59 -4.07 -14.36
C LYS A 222 15.97 -5.27 -13.46
N LYS A 223 17.17 -5.25 -12.86
CA LYS A 223 17.64 -6.34 -12.00
C LYS A 223 16.77 -6.50 -10.76
N GLN A 224 16.43 -5.41 -10.09
CA GLN A 224 15.62 -5.40 -8.88
C GLN A 224 14.19 -5.89 -9.16
N VAL A 225 13.59 -5.43 -10.28
CA VAL A 225 12.25 -5.85 -10.69
C VAL A 225 12.23 -7.31 -11.14
N TYR A 226 13.25 -7.78 -11.87
CA TYR A 226 13.37 -9.22 -12.20
C TYR A 226 13.51 -10.08 -10.95
N ASN A 227 14.33 -9.68 -9.99
CA ASN A 227 14.46 -10.41 -8.73
C ASN A 227 13.12 -10.46 -7.97
N ARG A 228 12.39 -9.32 -7.90
CA ARG A 228 11.07 -9.27 -7.27
C ARG A 228 10.08 -10.19 -7.95
N PHE A 229 10.05 -10.19 -9.28
CA PHE A 229 9.20 -11.07 -10.07
C PHE A 229 9.50 -12.56 -9.86
N ILE A 230 10.77 -12.94 -9.81
CA ILE A 230 11.18 -14.32 -9.50
C ILE A 230 10.66 -14.72 -8.10
N HIS A 231 10.78 -13.85 -7.12
CA HIS A 231 10.24 -14.11 -5.79
C HIS A 231 8.72 -14.32 -5.79
N LEU A 232 7.96 -13.53 -6.54
CA LEU A 232 6.50 -13.69 -6.64
C LEU A 232 6.08 -14.99 -7.33
N ILE A 233 6.88 -15.51 -8.26
CA ILE A 233 6.59 -16.79 -8.92
C ILE A 233 6.96 -17.99 -8.03
N LEU A 234 8.00 -17.87 -7.21
CA LEU A 234 8.51 -18.96 -6.36
C LEU A 234 7.81 -19.02 -5.00
N TRP A 235 6.99 -18.04 -4.69
CA TRP A 235 6.22 -17.96 -3.45
C TRP A 235 4.86 -18.62 -3.58
#